data_54ac5ddd4a44a97ccfee5c1448348861
#
_entry.id   54ac5ddd4a44a97ccfee5c1448348861
#
_cell.length_a   1.000
_cell.length_b   1.000
_cell.length_c   1.000
_cell.angle_alpha   90.00
_cell.angle_beta   90.00
_cell.angle_gamma   90.00
#
_symmetry.space_group_name_H-M   'P 1'
#
loop_
_entity.id
_entity.type
_entity.pdbx_description
1 polymer ?
#
loop_
_entity_poly.entity_id
_entity_poly.type
_entity_poly.pdbx_seq_one_letter_code
_entity_poly.pdbx_strand_id
1 'polypeptide(L)'
;MDIRAAEISAILKEQIKNFGREAEVSEVGQVLSVGDGIARVYGLDNVQSGEMVEFENGVRGMALNLEIDNVGIVIFGNDREIKEGQTVKRTRAIVDVPVGKELLGRVVDPLGNPIDGKEAITTKERRRVDVKAPGIIPRRSVHEPMATGLKAIDALIPIGRGQRELVIGDRQTGKTAIILDTILNQKPLNQSDDEKIKLYCVYVAVGQKRSSVAQFVKVLEENGALDYTIVVAATASEPAPLQFLAPFAGCTMGEYFRDNGMHAVIFYDDLSKQAVAYRQMSLLLRRPPGREAYPGDVFYLHSRLLERAAKMNEDNGSGSLTALPVIETQANDVSAYIPTNVISITDGQIFLETDLFYQGIRPAVNVGLSVSRVGSAAQTKAMKKVAGRIKGELAQYREMAAFAQFGSDLDATTQRLLNRGARFTELLKQSQFSPLKMEEQVVVIYAGVNGYLDPLPVERVRAFEDGLLAALRSNHPDILEAIRTSRDLDDATGAKLKSAVEAYAKTFA
;
A
#
# COMPACT_ATOMS: atom_id res chain seq x y z
N MET A 1 10.62 -6.16 -36.13
CA MET A 1 11.54 -6.81 -37.09
C MET A 1 11.00 -8.21 -37.33
N ASP A 2 10.70 -8.53 -38.53
CA ASP A 2 10.38 -9.93 -38.87
C ASP A 2 11.65 -10.75 -38.71
N ILE A 3 11.56 -11.84 -37.96
CA ILE A 3 12.67 -12.80 -37.86
C ILE A 3 12.94 -13.30 -39.25
N ARG A 4 14.13 -13.05 -39.76
CA ARG A 4 14.45 -13.46 -41.14
C ARG A 4 14.47 -14.97 -41.19
N ALA A 5 13.74 -15.57 -42.13
CA ALA A 5 13.75 -17.01 -42.39
C ALA A 5 15.19 -17.58 -42.52
N ALA A 6 16.15 -16.74 -42.92
CA ALA A 6 17.57 -17.06 -42.98
C ALA A 6 18.20 -17.31 -41.61
N GLU A 7 17.76 -16.63 -40.55
CA GLU A 7 18.31 -16.80 -39.18
C GLU A 7 17.80 -18.10 -38.55
N ILE A 8 16.51 -18.39 -38.73
CA ILE A 8 15.93 -19.67 -38.32
C ILE A 8 16.60 -20.82 -39.09
N SER A 9 16.84 -20.66 -40.38
CA SER A 9 17.52 -21.67 -41.21
C SER A 9 18.97 -21.89 -40.77
N ALA A 10 19.70 -20.85 -40.35
CA ALA A 10 21.07 -20.98 -39.85
C ALA A 10 21.10 -21.73 -38.52
N ILE A 11 20.19 -21.42 -37.60
CA ILE A 11 20.06 -22.09 -36.31
C ILE A 11 19.67 -23.56 -36.50
N LEU A 12 18.69 -23.83 -37.36
CA LEU A 12 18.28 -25.22 -37.68
C LEU A 12 19.42 -26.02 -38.30
N LYS A 13 20.25 -25.45 -39.18
CA LYS A 13 21.43 -26.13 -39.74
C LYS A 13 22.47 -26.45 -38.71
N GLU A 14 22.65 -25.60 -37.73
CA GLU A 14 23.59 -25.83 -36.61
C GLU A 14 23.06 -26.89 -35.63
N GLN A 15 21.78 -26.90 -35.36
CA GLN A 15 21.11 -27.94 -34.57
C GLN A 15 21.12 -29.30 -35.26
N ILE A 16 20.90 -29.35 -36.57
CA ILE A 16 20.98 -30.58 -37.35
C ILE A 16 22.39 -31.16 -37.34
N LYS A 17 23.43 -30.34 -37.34
CA LYS A 17 24.84 -30.79 -37.20
C LYS A 17 25.13 -31.41 -35.81
N ASN A 18 24.37 -31.04 -34.78
CA ASN A 18 24.53 -31.53 -33.43
C ASN A 18 23.53 -32.64 -33.05
N PHE A 19 22.78 -33.18 -34.00
CA PHE A 19 21.71 -34.18 -33.83
C PHE A 19 22.16 -35.54 -33.28
N GLY A 20 23.44 -35.74 -32.97
CA GLY A 20 23.93 -36.90 -32.25
C GLY A 20 23.98 -36.78 -30.71
N ARG A 21 23.48 -35.68 -30.17
CA ARG A 21 23.33 -35.48 -28.70
C ARG A 21 21.85 -35.35 -28.35
N GLU A 22 21.19 -36.46 -28.34
CA GLU A 22 19.77 -36.62 -27.99
C GLU A 22 19.51 -36.40 -26.49
N ALA A 23 19.70 -35.28 -25.91
CA ALA A 23 19.27 -35.20 -24.52
C ALA A 23 18.78 -33.86 -24.01
N GLU A 24 18.83 -32.73 -24.66
CA GLU A 24 18.48 -31.50 -23.96
C GLU A 24 17.91 -30.33 -24.78
N VAL A 25 17.54 -30.50 -26.03
CA VAL A 25 17.10 -29.40 -26.91
C VAL A 25 15.81 -28.75 -26.43
N SER A 26 14.91 -29.49 -25.79
CA SER A 26 13.65 -28.96 -25.23
C SER A 26 13.82 -28.14 -23.96
N GLU A 27 14.98 -28.19 -23.34
CA GLU A 27 15.30 -27.53 -22.06
C GLU A 27 16.23 -26.33 -22.21
N VAL A 28 16.74 -26.11 -23.39
CA VAL A 28 17.71 -25.08 -23.75
C VAL A 28 17.21 -24.29 -24.95
N GLY A 29 17.34 -22.99 -24.88
CA GLY A 29 17.04 -22.07 -25.98
C GLY A 29 18.24 -21.22 -26.36
N GLN A 30 18.09 -20.46 -27.43
CA GLN A 30 19.09 -19.55 -27.94
C GLN A 30 18.51 -18.16 -28.14
N VAL A 31 19.22 -17.14 -27.71
CA VAL A 31 18.81 -15.73 -27.82
C VAL A 31 18.80 -15.33 -29.30
N LEU A 32 17.65 -14.93 -29.81
CA LEU A 32 17.47 -14.38 -31.16
C LEU A 32 17.69 -12.87 -31.19
N SER A 33 17.21 -12.17 -30.18
CA SER A 33 17.36 -10.73 -30.01
C SER A 33 17.22 -10.34 -28.57
N VAL A 34 17.87 -9.26 -28.17
CA VAL A 34 17.82 -8.72 -26.80
C VAL A 34 17.85 -7.20 -26.85
N GLY A 35 17.11 -6.54 -25.97
CA GLY A 35 17.10 -5.11 -25.77
C GLY A 35 15.93 -4.66 -24.91
N ASP A 36 16.12 -3.53 -24.23
CA ASP A 36 15.11 -2.89 -23.38
C ASP A 36 14.51 -3.80 -22.30
N GLY A 37 15.31 -4.72 -21.76
CA GLY A 37 14.89 -5.66 -20.72
C GLY A 37 14.09 -6.86 -21.24
N ILE A 38 14.03 -7.07 -22.56
CA ILE A 38 13.33 -8.19 -23.21
C ILE A 38 14.31 -8.99 -24.04
N ALA A 39 14.23 -10.32 -23.99
CA ALA A 39 14.87 -11.24 -24.90
C ALA A 39 13.83 -12.07 -25.65
N ARG A 40 14.08 -12.32 -26.94
CA ARG A 40 13.37 -13.31 -27.72
C ARG A 40 14.28 -14.52 -27.91
N VAL A 41 13.77 -15.67 -27.56
CA VAL A 41 14.55 -16.91 -27.51
C VAL A 41 13.87 -17.97 -28.37
N TYR A 42 14.66 -18.63 -29.19
CA TYR A 42 14.26 -19.79 -29.96
C TYR A 42 14.48 -21.06 -29.13
N GLY A 43 13.61 -22.05 -29.29
CA GLY A 43 13.62 -23.24 -28.45
C GLY A 43 12.87 -23.02 -27.15
N LEU A 44 13.22 -23.77 -26.11
CA LEU A 44 12.46 -23.79 -24.82
C LEU A 44 11.03 -24.31 -25.04
N ASP A 45 10.85 -25.33 -25.84
CA ASP A 45 9.53 -25.81 -26.30
C ASP A 45 8.58 -26.19 -25.16
N ASN A 46 9.12 -26.59 -24.01
CA ASN A 46 8.34 -27.02 -22.85
C ASN A 46 8.26 -25.94 -21.73
N VAL A 47 8.77 -24.72 -21.97
CA VAL A 47 8.72 -23.65 -20.96
C VAL A 47 7.29 -23.24 -20.69
N GLN A 48 6.99 -22.94 -19.44
CA GLN A 48 5.67 -22.45 -19.03
C GLN A 48 5.69 -20.91 -18.87
N SER A 49 4.54 -20.28 -19.08
CA SER A 49 4.39 -18.87 -18.76
C SER A 49 4.59 -18.65 -17.25
N GLY A 50 5.41 -17.65 -16.89
CA GLY A 50 5.83 -17.40 -15.52
C GLY A 50 7.01 -18.25 -15.03
N GLU A 51 7.55 -19.14 -15.87
CA GLU A 51 8.72 -19.92 -15.52
C GLU A 51 10.00 -19.09 -15.58
N MET A 52 10.87 -19.27 -14.59
CA MET A 52 12.19 -18.68 -14.57
C MET A 52 13.12 -19.38 -15.55
N VAL A 53 13.92 -18.58 -16.22
CA VAL A 53 15.00 -19.01 -17.10
C VAL A 53 16.31 -18.36 -16.64
N GLU A 54 17.43 -18.98 -17.00
CA GLU A 54 18.75 -18.50 -16.67
C GLU A 54 19.58 -18.38 -17.95
N PHE A 55 20.15 -17.20 -18.17
CA PHE A 55 21.06 -16.92 -19.26
C PHE A 55 22.47 -17.43 -18.91
N GLU A 56 23.29 -17.64 -19.92
CA GLU A 56 24.65 -18.18 -19.78
C GLU A 56 25.53 -17.40 -18.80
N ASN A 57 25.31 -16.09 -18.68
CA ASN A 57 26.01 -15.20 -17.74
C ASN A 57 25.41 -15.18 -16.31
N GLY A 58 24.43 -16.04 -16.02
CA GLY A 58 23.75 -16.12 -14.71
C GLY A 58 22.64 -15.10 -14.50
N VAL A 59 22.36 -14.21 -15.46
CA VAL A 59 21.21 -13.31 -15.40
C VAL A 59 19.93 -14.13 -15.49
N ARG A 60 18.94 -13.80 -14.70
CA ARG A 60 17.64 -14.48 -14.68
C ARG A 60 16.60 -13.72 -15.47
N GLY A 61 15.64 -14.44 -16.00
CA GLY A 61 14.47 -13.89 -16.66
C GLY A 61 13.23 -14.74 -16.41
N MET A 62 12.11 -14.28 -16.91
CA MET A 62 10.83 -14.98 -16.83
C MET A 62 10.19 -15.08 -18.23
N ALA A 63 9.76 -16.26 -18.60
CA ALA A 63 8.98 -16.47 -19.82
C ALA A 63 7.60 -15.83 -19.66
N LEU A 64 7.24 -14.91 -20.55
CA LEU A 64 5.98 -14.18 -20.46
C LEU A 64 5.10 -14.36 -21.70
N ASN A 65 5.68 -14.37 -22.91
CA ASN A 65 4.98 -14.67 -24.16
C ASN A 65 5.48 -15.99 -24.72
N LEU A 66 4.55 -16.90 -24.97
CA LEU A 66 4.83 -18.17 -25.64
C LEU A 66 4.27 -18.09 -27.05
N GLU A 67 5.14 -17.96 -28.03
CA GLU A 67 4.80 -17.91 -29.47
C GLU A 67 5.24 -19.21 -30.13
N ILE A 68 4.76 -19.47 -31.35
CA ILE A 68 5.02 -20.75 -32.05
C ILE A 68 6.52 -20.94 -32.32
N ASP A 69 7.21 -19.87 -32.64
CA ASP A 69 8.61 -19.87 -33.11
C ASP A 69 9.59 -19.21 -32.13
N ASN A 70 9.09 -18.59 -31.06
CA ASN A 70 9.94 -17.96 -30.05
C ASN A 70 9.23 -17.79 -28.70
N VAL A 71 10.03 -17.55 -27.69
CA VAL A 71 9.58 -17.22 -26.33
C VAL A 71 10.03 -15.79 -26.00
N GLY A 72 9.08 -14.95 -25.64
CA GLY A 72 9.36 -13.60 -25.09
C GLY A 72 9.69 -13.70 -23.62
N ILE A 73 10.90 -13.31 -23.26
CA ILE A 73 11.42 -13.37 -21.90
C ILE A 73 11.65 -11.95 -21.37
N VAL A 74 11.17 -11.65 -20.19
CA VAL A 74 11.49 -10.44 -19.45
C VAL A 74 12.72 -10.68 -18.58
N ILE A 75 13.67 -9.74 -18.59
CA ILE A 75 14.99 -9.91 -17.97
C ILE A 75 15.00 -9.23 -16.61
N PHE A 76 15.38 -9.96 -15.57
CA PHE A 76 15.53 -9.45 -14.20
C PHE A 76 16.97 -9.03 -13.89
N GLY A 77 17.53 -8.15 -14.69
CA GLY A 77 18.90 -7.70 -14.54
C GLY A 77 19.39 -6.83 -15.69
N ASN A 78 20.71 -6.77 -15.85
CA ASN A 78 21.35 -5.99 -16.91
C ASN A 78 21.29 -6.77 -18.23
N ASP A 79 20.49 -6.31 -19.16
CA ASP A 79 20.34 -6.91 -20.49
C ASP A 79 21.56 -6.69 -21.41
N ARG A 80 22.41 -5.70 -21.09
CA ARG A 80 23.62 -5.39 -21.86
C ARG A 80 24.68 -6.51 -21.82
N GLU A 81 24.58 -7.38 -20.84
CA GLU A 81 25.47 -8.54 -20.67
C GLU A 81 24.99 -9.76 -21.48
N ILE A 82 23.80 -9.69 -22.06
CA ILE A 82 23.20 -10.76 -22.86
C ILE A 82 23.45 -10.44 -24.35
N LYS A 83 23.86 -11.45 -25.10
CA LYS A 83 24.15 -11.33 -26.54
C LYS A 83 23.30 -12.29 -27.36
N GLU A 84 23.05 -11.93 -28.61
CA GLU A 84 22.45 -12.82 -29.57
C GLU A 84 23.28 -14.11 -29.69
N GLY A 85 22.63 -15.24 -29.85
CA GLY A 85 23.26 -16.56 -29.93
C GLY A 85 23.64 -17.20 -28.59
N GLN A 86 23.55 -16.48 -27.45
CA GLN A 86 23.80 -17.09 -26.15
C GLN A 86 22.73 -18.08 -25.75
N THR A 87 23.13 -19.05 -24.94
CA THR A 87 22.28 -20.11 -24.44
C THR A 87 21.41 -19.64 -23.27
N VAL A 88 20.16 -20.06 -23.27
CA VAL A 88 19.21 -19.85 -22.17
C VAL A 88 18.69 -21.19 -21.69
N LYS A 89 18.69 -21.42 -20.38
CA LYS A 89 18.24 -22.68 -19.74
C LYS A 89 16.94 -22.47 -18.98
N ARG A 90 16.03 -23.43 -19.08
CA ARG A 90 14.88 -23.52 -18.17
C ARG A 90 15.35 -23.84 -16.76
N THR A 91 14.67 -23.25 -15.79
CA THR A 91 14.87 -23.65 -14.38
C THR A 91 13.82 -24.67 -13.90
N ARG A 92 12.74 -24.86 -14.66
CA ARG A 92 11.54 -25.65 -14.28
C ARG A 92 10.84 -25.13 -13.02
N ALA A 93 11.16 -23.94 -12.60
CA ALA A 93 10.59 -23.27 -11.42
C ALA A 93 9.83 -22.02 -11.86
N ILE A 94 8.59 -21.90 -11.42
CA ILE A 94 7.84 -20.65 -11.54
C ILE A 94 8.48 -19.62 -10.61
N VAL A 95 8.49 -18.35 -10.98
CA VAL A 95 9.07 -17.27 -10.19
C VAL A 95 8.58 -17.31 -8.75
N ASP A 96 9.50 -17.42 -7.83
CA ASP A 96 9.27 -17.48 -6.39
C ASP A 96 10.18 -16.52 -5.62
N VAL A 97 9.80 -16.24 -4.38
CA VAL A 97 10.57 -15.39 -3.45
C VAL A 97 10.69 -16.05 -2.09
N PRO A 98 11.76 -15.72 -1.34
CA PRO A 98 11.84 -16.12 0.06
C PRO A 98 10.72 -15.46 0.88
N VAL A 99 10.20 -16.17 1.86
CA VAL A 99 9.20 -15.66 2.80
C VAL A 99 9.60 -16.05 4.23
N GLY A 100 9.09 -15.34 5.21
CA GLY A 100 9.35 -15.63 6.61
C GLY A 100 9.66 -14.39 7.44
N LYS A 101 9.74 -14.57 8.74
CA LYS A 101 10.09 -13.50 9.69
C LYS A 101 11.54 -13.01 9.53
N GLU A 102 12.39 -13.81 8.91
CA GLU A 102 13.78 -13.48 8.62
C GLU A 102 13.94 -12.29 7.65
N LEU A 103 12.87 -11.95 6.92
CA LEU A 103 12.82 -10.76 6.06
C LEU A 103 12.52 -9.47 6.81
N LEU A 104 12.04 -9.56 8.06
CA LEU A 104 11.77 -8.37 8.86
C LEU A 104 13.07 -7.60 9.15
N GLY A 105 13.02 -6.30 9.04
CA GLY A 105 14.20 -5.44 9.20
C GLY A 105 15.12 -5.38 7.98
N ARG A 106 14.71 -5.97 6.87
CA ARG A 106 15.53 -6.09 5.66
C ARG A 106 14.96 -5.28 4.49
N VAL A 107 15.86 -4.85 3.63
CA VAL A 107 15.55 -4.22 2.35
C VAL A 107 15.99 -5.17 1.24
N VAL A 108 15.04 -5.60 0.43
CA VAL A 108 15.25 -6.60 -0.62
C VAL A 108 14.79 -6.09 -1.99
N ASP A 109 15.36 -6.70 -3.04
CA ASP A 109 14.86 -6.53 -4.40
C ASP A 109 13.61 -7.40 -4.65
N PRO A 110 12.94 -7.28 -5.80
CA PRO A 110 11.74 -8.08 -6.12
C PRO A 110 11.97 -9.60 -6.21
N LEU A 111 13.20 -10.06 -6.28
CA LEU A 111 13.56 -11.49 -6.23
C LEU A 111 13.87 -11.96 -4.80
N GLY A 112 13.82 -11.06 -3.83
CA GLY A 112 14.12 -11.34 -2.44
C GLY A 112 15.61 -11.30 -2.07
N ASN A 113 16.47 -10.79 -2.97
CA ASN A 113 17.88 -10.62 -2.66
C ASN A 113 18.08 -9.38 -1.79
N PRO A 114 18.91 -9.42 -0.74
CA PRO A 114 19.19 -8.26 0.09
C PRO A 114 19.95 -7.18 -0.69
N ILE A 115 19.49 -5.94 -0.53
CA ILE A 115 20.13 -4.73 -1.10
C ILE A 115 20.51 -3.72 -0.01
N ASP A 116 20.46 -4.12 1.24
CA ASP A 116 20.74 -3.32 2.43
C ASP A 116 22.20 -3.41 2.90
N GLY A 117 23.05 -4.13 2.17
CA GLY A 117 24.45 -4.33 2.51
C GLY A 117 24.70 -5.27 3.68
N LYS A 118 23.65 -5.94 4.18
CA LYS A 118 23.73 -6.94 5.25
C LYS A 118 23.92 -8.34 4.67
N GLU A 119 24.15 -9.31 5.54
CA GLU A 119 24.33 -10.73 5.16
C GLU A 119 23.13 -11.31 4.41
N ALA A 120 23.37 -12.38 3.67
CA ALA A 120 22.33 -13.09 2.93
C ALA A 120 21.19 -13.56 3.86
N ILE A 121 19.96 -13.47 3.35
CA ILE A 121 18.77 -13.89 4.09
C ILE A 121 18.64 -15.42 3.98
N THR A 122 18.68 -16.09 5.12
CA THR A 122 18.53 -17.54 5.19
C THR A 122 17.10 -17.88 5.59
N THR A 123 16.21 -18.06 4.64
CA THR A 123 14.88 -18.60 4.90
C THR A 123 14.78 -20.04 4.40
N LYS A 124 13.94 -20.84 5.07
CA LYS A 124 13.67 -22.21 4.68
C LYS A 124 12.51 -22.31 3.68
N GLU A 125 11.69 -21.29 3.58
CA GLU A 125 10.46 -21.28 2.79
C GLU A 125 10.54 -20.28 1.64
N ARG A 126 10.15 -20.74 0.47
CA ARG A 126 9.95 -19.91 -0.72
C ARG A 126 8.54 -20.13 -1.24
N ARG A 127 7.91 -19.09 -1.75
CA ARG A 127 6.56 -19.15 -2.30
C ARG A 127 6.50 -18.51 -3.68
N ARG A 128 5.64 -19.05 -4.54
CA ARG A 128 5.37 -18.49 -5.86
C ARG A 128 4.85 -17.07 -5.74
N VAL A 129 5.28 -16.22 -6.66
CA VAL A 129 4.95 -14.80 -6.67
C VAL A 129 3.54 -14.56 -7.21
N ASP A 130 3.15 -15.26 -8.26
CA ASP A 130 1.82 -15.14 -8.84
C ASP A 130 0.97 -16.37 -8.48
N VAL A 131 0.05 -16.16 -7.55
CA VAL A 131 -0.88 -17.17 -7.04
C VAL A 131 -2.29 -16.63 -7.02
N LYS A 132 -3.27 -17.52 -7.07
CA LYS A 132 -4.68 -17.15 -6.92
C LYS A 132 -4.95 -16.55 -5.55
N ALA A 133 -5.78 -15.50 -5.52
CA ALA A 133 -6.34 -14.97 -4.29
C ALA A 133 -7.16 -16.03 -3.54
N PRO A 134 -7.31 -15.92 -2.20
CA PRO A 134 -8.19 -16.79 -1.44
C PRO A 134 -9.61 -16.78 -2.01
N GLY A 135 -10.24 -17.95 -2.06
CA GLY A 135 -11.63 -18.08 -2.49
C GLY A 135 -12.63 -17.41 -1.53
N ILE A 136 -13.91 -17.51 -1.82
CA ILE A 136 -14.98 -16.88 -1.03
C ILE A 136 -15.09 -17.54 0.36
N ILE A 137 -15.06 -18.85 0.40
CA ILE A 137 -15.30 -19.64 1.63
C ILE A 137 -14.23 -19.40 2.72
N PRO A 138 -12.92 -19.30 2.41
CA PRO A 138 -11.90 -19.03 3.41
C PRO A 138 -11.92 -17.64 4.00
N ARG A 139 -12.70 -16.71 3.42
CA ARG A 139 -12.75 -15.31 3.85
C ARG A 139 -13.75 -15.09 4.97
N ARG A 140 -13.48 -14.09 5.78
CA ARG A 140 -14.40 -13.49 6.74
C ARG A 140 -14.56 -12.00 6.45
N SER A 141 -15.75 -11.44 6.74
CA SER A 141 -15.97 -10.01 6.63
C SER A 141 -15.01 -9.24 7.55
N VAL A 142 -14.49 -8.12 7.06
CA VAL A 142 -13.61 -7.22 7.81
C VAL A 142 -14.36 -6.62 9.00
N HIS A 143 -13.81 -6.77 10.21
CA HIS A 143 -14.44 -6.33 11.46
C HIS A 143 -13.45 -5.86 12.53
N GLU A 144 -12.14 -5.95 12.27
CA GLU A 144 -11.09 -5.52 13.20
C GLU A 144 -10.45 -4.24 12.66
N PRO A 145 -10.25 -3.20 13.49
CA PRO A 145 -9.63 -1.96 13.04
C PRO A 145 -8.14 -2.16 12.71
N MET A 146 -7.68 -1.48 11.68
CA MET A 146 -6.28 -1.21 11.39
C MET A 146 -6.06 0.30 11.54
N ALA A 147 -5.59 0.72 12.71
CA ALA A 147 -5.40 2.13 13.02
C ALA A 147 -4.19 2.71 12.30
N THR A 148 -4.39 3.82 11.62
CA THR A 148 -3.31 4.58 10.97
C THR A 148 -2.58 5.53 11.91
N GLY A 149 -3.20 5.87 13.03
CA GLY A 149 -2.72 6.91 13.94
C GLY A 149 -3.05 8.33 13.48
N LEU A 150 -3.73 8.47 12.36
CA LEU A 150 -4.16 9.74 11.78
C LEU A 150 -5.63 9.99 12.06
N LYS A 151 -5.95 11.05 12.81
CA LYS A 151 -7.32 11.39 13.22
C LYS A 151 -8.28 11.48 12.05
N ALA A 152 -7.88 12.13 10.96
CA ALA A 152 -8.71 12.31 9.77
C ALA A 152 -9.10 10.98 9.11
N ILE A 153 -8.22 9.99 9.14
CA ILE A 153 -8.47 8.68 8.54
C ILE A 153 -9.23 7.79 9.51
N ASP A 154 -8.72 7.59 10.72
CA ASP A 154 -9.31 6.65 11.67
C ASP A 154 -10.72 7.04 12.10
N ALA A 155 -11.03 8.34 12.13
CA ALA A 155 -12.36 8.83 12.47
C ALA A 155 -13.35 8.84 11.29
N LEU A 156 -12.90 9.19 10.09
CA LEU A 156 -13.78 9.49 8.94
C LEU A 156 -13.77 8.41 7.86
N ILE A 157 -12.64 7.71 7.70
CA ILE A 157 -12.40 6.73 6.64
C ILE A 157 -11.70 5.52 7.27
N PRO A 158 -12.35 4.83 8.22
CA PRO A 158 -11.70 3.77 8.97
C PRO A 158 -11.33 2.59 8.09
N ILE A 159 -10.15 2.04 8.35
CA ILE A 159 -9.60 0.90 7.66
C ILE A 159 -9.62 -0.32 8.57
N GLY A 160 -10.05 -1.45 8.07
CA GLY A 160 -10.05 -2.72 8.80
C GLY A 160 -8.97 -3.68 8.32
N ARG A 161 -8.61 -4.62 9.18
CA ARG A 161 -7.66 -5.69 8.86
C ARG A 161 -8.22 -6.61 7.78
N GLY A 162 -7.54 -6.66 6.63
CA GLY A 162 -7.98 -7.39 5.44
C GLY A 162 -8.69 -6.54 4.39
N GLN A 163 -8.87 -5.25 4.64
CA GLN A 163 -9.46 -4.30 3.68
C GLN A 163 -8.42 -3.85 2.65
N ARG A 164 -8.90 -3.43 1.48
CA ARG A 164 -8.14 -2.74 0.45
C ARG A 164 -8.60 -1.29 0.40
N GLU A 165 -7.75 -0.37 0.85
CA GLU A 165 -8.07 1.06 0.86
C GLU A 165 -7.06 1.82 0.01
N LEU A 166 -7.54 2.46 -1.04
CA LEU A 166 -6.72 3.21 -1.98
C LEU A 166 -6.29 4.56 -1.39
N VAL A 167 -5.02 4.90 -1.49
CA VAL A 167 -4.50 6.24 -1.25
C VAL A 167 -4.23 6.90 -2.60
N ILE A 168 -4.97 7.93 -2.94
CA ILE A 168 -4.95 8.54 -4.27
C ILE A 168 -4.79 10.07 -4.19
N GLY A 169 -3.99 10.63 -5.06
CA GLY A 169 -3.77 12.07 -5.16
C GLY A 169 -2.57 12.42 -6.03
N ASP A 170 -2.41 13.70 -6.31
CA ASP A 170 -1.31 14.22 -7.11
C ASP A 170 0.05 14.05 -6.43
N ARG A 171 1.11 14.33 -7.17
CA ARG A 171 2.47 14.32 -6.64
C ARG A 171 2.60 15.25 -5.44
N GLN A 172 3.35 14.81 -4.41
CA GLN A 172 3.68 15.60 -3.21
C GLN A 172 2.45 16.03 -2.37
N THR A 173 1.33 15.32 -2.45
CA THR A 173 0.14 15.57 -1.60
C THR A 173 0.19 14.87 -0.26
N GLY A 174 1.27 14.14 0.05
CA GLY A 174 1.46 13.47 1.33
C GLY A 174 1.10 11.98 1.36
N LYS A 175 0.96 11.31 0.21
CA LYS A 175 0.66 9.87 0.12
C LYS A 175 1.65 9.01 0.92
N THR A 176 2.93 9.19 0.66
CA THR A 176 4.01 8.45 1.37
C THR A 176 4.08 8.82 2.86
N ALA A 177 3.72 10.06 3.22
CA ALA A 177 3.66 10.47 4.63
C ALA A 177 2.60 9.70 5.41
N ILE A 178 1.41 9.47 4.82
CA ILE A 178 0.37 8.64 5.42
C ILE A 178 0.85 7.21 5.64
N ILE A 179 1.54 6.63 4.67
CA ILE A 179 2.12 5.29 4.79
C ILE A 179 3.09 5.24 5.95
N LEU A 180 4.01 6.18 6.01
CA LEU A 180 5.04 6.24 7.04
C LEU A 180 4.45 6.36 8.44
N ASP A 181 3.51 7.29 8.64
CA ASP A 181 2.82 7.46 9.92
C ASP A 181 2.02 6.20 10.31
N THR A 182 1.40 5.54 9.35
CA THR A 182 0.70 4.27 9.58
C THR A 182 1.66 3.17 10.05
N ILE A 183 2.84 3.06 9.45
CA ILE A 183 3.86 2.09 9.88
C ILE A 183 4.35 2.42 11.29
N LEU A 184 4.67 3.69 11.56
CA LEU A 184 5.14 4.13 12.88
C LEU A 184 4.11 3.86 13.98
N ASN A 185 2.83 3.98 13.67
CA ASN A 185 1.74 3.73 14.61
C ASN A 185 1.63 2.27 15.05
N GLN A 186 2.19 1.33 14.30
CA GLN A 186 2.13 -0.11 14.63
C GLN A 186 3.17 -0.54 15.67
N LYS A 187 4.09 0.34 16.06
CA LYS A 187 5.16 0.00 17.00
C LYS A 187 4.67 -0.57 18.33
N PRO A 188 3.69 0.02 19.02
CA PRO A 188 3.20 -0.52 20.28
C PRO A 188 2.59 -1.92 20.15
N LEU A 189 1.91 -2.22 19.04
CA LEU A 189 1.34 -3.54 18.77
C LEU A 189 2.43 -4.59 18.55
N ASN A 190 3.48 -4.22 17.84
CA ASN A 190 4.60 -5.13 17.54
C ASN A 190 5.56 -5.34 18.72
N GLN A 191 5.50 -4.48 19.75
CA GLN A 191 6.22 -4.67 21.01
C GLN A 191 5.51 -5.62 21.98
N SER A 192 4.26 -5.99 21.71
CA SER A 192 3.51 -6.97 22.49
C SER A 192 4.04 -8.39 22.27
N ASP A 193 3.90 -9.27 23.24
CA ASP A 193 4.19 -10.70 23.11
C ASP A 193 3.05 -11.48 22.42
N ASP A 194 1.86 -10.86 22.29
CA ASP A 194 0.70 -11.50 21.66
C ASP A 194 0.76 -11.34 20.13
N GLU A 195 1.07 -12.43 19.44
CA GLU A 195 1.10 -12.48 17.98
C GLU A 195 -0.23 -12.11 17.30
N LYS A 196 -1.36 -12.29 17.99
CA LYS A 196 -2.69 -12.00 17.42
C LYS A 196 -2.98 -10.51 17.27
N ILE A 197 -2.29 -9.67 18.02
CA ILE A 197 -2.47 -8.21 17.94
C ILE A 197 -1.43 -7.53 17.07
N LYS A 198 -0.26 -8.17 16.86
CA LYS A 198 0.81 -7.62 16.01
C LYS A 198 0.31 -7.32 14.60
N LEU A 199 0.92 -6.33 13.99
CA LEU A 199 0.69 -5.98 12.59
C LEU A 199 2.04 -5.74 11.92
N TYR A 200 2.48 -6.72 11.15
CA TYR A 200 3.69 -6.62 10.36
C TYR A 200 3.45 -5.74 9.13
N CYS A 201 4.47 -5.05 8.69
CA CYS A 201 4.38 -4.12 7.58
C CYS A 201 5.24 -4.58 6.40
N VAL A 202 4.72 -4.43 5.19
CA VAL A 202 5.47 -4.62 3.94
C VAL A 202 5.35 -3.33 3.13
N TYR A 203 6.46 -2.65 2.89
CA TYR A 203 6.51 -1.47 2.05
C TYR A 203 7.13 -1.81 0.70
N VAL A 204 6.38 -1.62 -0.37
CA VAL A 204 6.83 -1.87 -1.74
C VAL A 204 7.04 -0.55 -2.46
N ALA A 205 8.29 -0.21 -2.71
CA ALA A 205 8.68 0.97 -3.49
C ALA A 205 8.80 0.60 -4.97
N VAL A 206 7.94 1.17 -5.81
CA VAL A 206 7.95 0.92 -7.25
C VAL A 206 8.30 2.19 -8.00
N GLY A 207 9.41 2.16 -8.74
CA GLY A 207 9.85 3.28 -9.56
C GLY A 207 10.15 4.57 -8.77
N GLN A 208 10.40 4.48 -7.47
CA GLN A 208 10.79 5.59 -6.62
C GLN A 208 12.27 5.93 -6.79
N LYS A 209 12.66 7.17 -6.51
CA LYS A 209 14.08 7.55 -6.49
C LYS A 209 14.81 6.80 -5.38
N ARG A 210 16.04 6.36 -5.63
CA ARG A 210 16.88 5.70 -4.61
C ARG A 210 17.03 6.54 -3.35
N SER A 211 17.21 7.85 -3.49
CA SER A 211 17.32 8.77 -2.36
C SER A 211 16.05 8.81 -1.50
N SER A 212 14.86 8.74 -2.12
CA SER A 212 13.58 8.71 -1.41
C SER A 212 13.41 7.42 -0.63
N VAL A 213 13.76 6.28 -1.23
CA VAL A 213 13.71 4.98 -0.55
C VAL A 213 14.71 4.94 0.61
N ALA A 214 15.94 5.43 0.41
CA ALA A 214 16.95 5.50 1.47
C ALA A 214 16.49 6.37 2.64
N GLN A 215 15.88 7.52 2.36
CA GLN A 215 15.32 8.39 3.39
C GLN A 215 14.18 7.73 4.14
N PHE A 216 13.30 7.01 3.44
CA PHE A 216 12.18 6.27 4.04
C PHE A 216 12.70 5.18 4.99
N VAL A 217 13.65 4.36 4.55
CA VAL A 217 14.29 3.31 5.36
C VAL A 217 14.97 3.90 6.59
N LYS A 218 15.69 5.01 6.43
CA LYS A 218 16.35 5.71 7.54
C LYS A 218 15.36 6.17 8.61
N VAL A 219 14.23 6.74 8.21
CA VAL A 219 13.19 7.15 9.17
C VAL A 219 12.60 5.96 9.90
N LEU A 220 12.37 4.84 9.22
CA LEU A 220 11.92 3.60 9.88
C LEU A 220 12.94 3.09 10.89
N GLU A 221 14.22 3.10 10.54
CA GLU A 221 15.31 2.65 11.41
C GLU A 221 15.44 3.54 12.66
N GLU A 222 15.48 4.86 12.48
CA GLU A 222 15.58 5.83 13.58
C GLU A 222 14.41 5.73 14.58
N ASN A 223 13.23 5.33 14.12
CA ASN A 223 12.06 5.15 14.96
C ASN A 223 11.87 3.71 15.47
N GLY A 224 12.75 2.77 15.13
CA GLY A 224 12.63 1.36 15.47
C GLY A 224 11.44 0.67 14.81
N ALA A 225 10.98 1.19 13.67
CA ALA A 225 9.88 0.62 12.90
C ALA A 225 10.35 -0.33 11.80
N LEU A 226 11.63 -0.32 11.47
CA LEU A 226 12.20 -1.25 10.51
C LEU A 226 12.14 -2.69 11.03
N ASP A 227 12.25 -2.91 12.34
CA ASP A 227 12.29 -4.24 12.96
C ASP A 227 11.06 -5.12 12.65
N TYR A 228 9.91 -4.50 12.37
CA TYR A 228 8.68 -5.21 11.99
C TYR A 228 8.24 -4.92 10.55
N THR A 229 9.14 -4.36 9.73
CA THR A 229 8.83 -3.96 8.35
C THR A 229 9.76 -4.68 7.36
N ILE A 230 9.17 -5.18 6.28
CA ILE A 230 9.90 -5.66 5.09
C ILE A 230 9.83 -4.55 4.04
N VAL A 231 10.97 -4.16 3.48
CA VAL A 231 11.02 -3.20 2.37
C VAL A 231 11.41 -3.92 1.10
N VAL A 232 10.54 -3.86 0.09
CA VAL A 232 10.80 -4.40 -1.25
C VAL A 232 10.96 -3.22 -2.20
N ALA A 233 12.12 -3.07 -2.82
CA ALA A 233 12.42 -1.92 -3.64
C ALA A 233 12.80 -2.30 -5.08
N ALA A 234 12.04 -1.75 -6.03
CA ALA A 234 12.40 -1.66 -7.44
C ALA A 234 12.43 -0.18 -7.82
N THR A 235 13.60 0.43 -7.71
CA THR A 235 13.74 1.88 -7.89
C THR A 235 13.62 2.30 -9.36
N ALA A 236 13.56 3.59 -9.62
CA ALA A 236 13.43 4.14 -10.98
C ALA A 236 14.60 3.78 -11.91
N SER A 237 15.73 3.36 -11.37
CA SER A 237 16.90 2.90 -12.15
C SER A 237 16.86 1.41 -12.48
N GLU A 238 15.92 0.67 -11.89
CA GLU A 238 15.74 -0.76 -12.21
C GLU A 238 14.91 -0.94 -13.48
N PRO A 239 15.14 -2.02 -14.25
CA PRO A 239 14.38 -2.29 -15.47
C PRO A 239 12.89 -2.55 -15.16
N ALA A 240 12.05 -2.28 -16.17
CA ALA A 240 10.60 -2.42 -16.06
C ALA A 240 10.13 -3.80 -15.51
N PRO A 241 10.73 -4.93 -15.88
CA PRO A 241 10.35 -6.23 -15.32
C PRO A 241 10.45 -6.32 -13.78
N LEU A 242 11.45 -5.71 -13.18
CA LEU A 242 11.57 -5.68 -11.72
C LEU A 242 10.53 -4.77 -11.07
N GLN A 243 10.20 -3.64 -11.68
CA GLN A 243 9.13 -2.76 -11.19
C GLN A 243 7.75 -3.42 -11.32
N PHE A 244 7.53 -4.21 -12.36
CA PHE A 244 6.33 -5.03 -12.52
C PHE A 244 6.23 -6.10 -11.43
N LEU A 245 7.31 -6.79 -11.12
CA LEU A 245 7.34 -7.92 -10.19
C LEU A 245 7.21 -7.50 -8.74
N ALA A 246 7.74 -6.33 -8.36
CA ALA A 246 7.87 -5.90 -6.97
C ALA A 246 6.56 -5.96 -6.15
N PRO A 247 5.40 -5.48 -6.63
CA PRO A 247 4.15 -5.58 -5.89
C PRO A 247 3.72 -7.04 -5.64
N PHE A 248 3.91 -7.92 -6.59
CA PHE A 248 3.59 -9.34 -6.44
C PHE A 248 4.53 -10.02 -5.44
N ALA A 249 5.82 -9.73 -5.50
CA ALA A 249 6.80 -10.24 -4.56
C ALA A 249 6.49 -9.80 -3.12
N GLY A 250 6.24 -8.52 -2.91
CA GLY A 250 5.84 -7.99 -1.60
C GLY A 250 4.54 -8.59 -1.09
N CYS A 251 3.56 -8.78 -1.98
CA CYS A 251 2.30 -9.44 -1.64
C CYS A 251 2.52 -10.88 -1.12
N THR A 252 3.35 -11.64 -1.79
CA THR A 252 3.70 -13.01 -1.37
C THR A 252 4.38 -13.02 0.00
N MET A 253 5.25 -12.07 0.29
CA MET A 253 5.87 -11.91 1.60
C MET A 253 4.84 -11.56 2.68
N GLY A 254 3.87 -10.71 2.37
CA GLY A 254 2.77 -10.36 3.27
C GLY A 254 1.79 -11.52 3.50
N GLU A 255 1.51 -12.33 2.48
CA GLU A 255 0.65 -13.51 2.58
C GLU A 255 1.19 -14.58 3.53
N TYR A 256 2.51 -14.66 3.69
CA TYR A 256 3.11 -15.55 4.68
C TYR A 256 2.53 -15.32 6.08
N PHE A 257 2.40 -14.07 6.49
CA PHE A 257 1.82 -13.73 7.79
C PHE A 257 0.33 -14.06 7.84
N ARG A 258 -0.44 -13.66 6.83
CA ARG A 258 -1.87 -13.95 6.73
C ARG A 258 -2.16 -15.46 6.84
N ASP A 259 -1.43 -16.28 6.10
CA ASP A 259 -1.67 -17.71 6.01
C ASP A 259 -1.20 -18.48 7.24
N ASN A 260 -0.35 -17.88 8.07
CA ASN A 260 0.10 -18.43 9.35
C ASN A 260 -0.66 -17.82 10.56
N GLY A 261 -1.84 -17.27 10.35
CA GLY A 261 -2.69 -16.76 11.42
C GLY A 261 -2.23 -15.42 12.02
N MET A 262 -1.29 -14.75 11.38
CA MET A 262 -0.77 -13.45 11.76
C MET A 262 -1.42 -12.34 10.92
N HIS A 263 -1.06 -11.09 11.19
CA HIS A 263 -1.59 -9.94 10.47
C HIS A 263 -0.47 -9.13 9.83
N ALA A 264 -0.70 -8.73 8.59
CA ALA A 264 0.19 -7.84 7.86
C ALA A 264 -0.59 -6.74 7.13
N VAL A 265 0.07 -5.62 6.90
CA VAL A 265 -0.37 -4.55 6.01
C VAL A 265 0.68 -4.33 4.94
N ILE A 266 0.25 -4.24 3.70
CA ILE A 266 1.13 -3.98 2.57
C ILE A 266 0.79 -2.65 1.91
N PHE A 267 1.82 -1.89 1.60
CA PHE A 267 1.74 -0.60 0.93
C PHE A 267 2.42 -0.71 -0.43
N TYR A 268 1.69 -0.38 -1.50
CA TYR A 268 2.23 -0.37 -2.86
C TYR A 268 2.46 1.08 -3.30
N ASP A 269 3.66 1.57 -3.21
CA ASP A 269 4.01 2.97 -3.52
C ASP A 269 4.89 3.05 -4.80
N ASP A 270 4.33 3.14 -6.00
CA ASP A 270 2.90 3.19 -6.34
C ASP A 270 2.54 2.20 -7.47
N LEU A 271 1.27 1.87 -7.58
CA LEU A 271 0.77 1.00 -8.64
C LEU A 271 0.65 1.70 -10.00
N SER A 272 0.66 3.04 -10.05
CA SER A 272 0.69 3.77 -11.33
C SER A 272 1.98 3.47 -12.08
N LYS A 273 3.11 3.43 -11.38
CA LYS A 273 4.41 3.08 -11.97
C LYS A 273 4.49 1.61 -12.36
N GLN A 274 3.88 0.71 -11.58
CA GLN A 274 3.75 -0.69 -12.00
C GLN A 274 2.98 -0.81 -13.31
N ALA A 275 1.88 -0.10 -13.47
CA ALA A 275 1.10 -0.10 -14.71
C ALA A 275 1.92 0.43 -15.89
N VAL A 276 2.70 1.49 -15.70
CA VAL A 276 3.60 2.03 -16.73
C VAL A 276 4.68 1.01 -17.11
N ALA A 277 5.28 0.34 -16.14
CA ALA A 277 6.25 -0.74 -16.39
C ALA A 277 5.63 -1.89 -17.18
N TYR A 278 4.43 -2.29 -16.83
CA TYR A 278 3.69 -3.34 -17.53
C TYR A 278 3.31 -2.93 -18.95
N ARG A 279 2.92 -1.67 -19.17
CA ARG A 279 2.69 -1.11 -20.51
C ARG A 279 3.94 -1.17 -21.36
N GLN A 280 5.08 -0.74 -20.82
CA GLN A 280 6.36 -0.80 -21.51
C GLN A 280 6.71 -2.22 -21.94
N MET A 281 6.66 -3.17 -21.03
CA MET A 281 6.92 -4.59 -21.31
C MET A 281 5.98 -5.14 -22.40
N SER A 282 4.70 -4.84 -22.27
CA SER A 282 3.65 -5.32 -23.20
C SER A 282 3.85 -4.81 -24.62
N LEU A 283 4.23 -3.53 -24.77
CA LEU A 283 4.53 -2.93 -26.08
C LEU A 283 5.78 -3.55 -26.69
N LEU A 284 6.82 -3.78 -25.92
CA LEU A 284 8.05 -4.42 -26.38
C LEU A 284 7.83 -5.90 -26.78
N LEU A 285 6.92 -6.58 -26.08
CA LEU A 285 6.46 -7.93 -26.42
C LEU A 285 5.43 -7.95 -27.58
N ARG A 286 5.13 -6.79 -28.17
CA ARG A 286 4.17 -6.62 -29.29
C ARG A 286 2.75 -7.04 -28.93
N ARG A 287 2.35 -6.95 -27.68
CA ARG A 287 0.95 -7.12 -27.29
C ARG A 287 0.12 -5.92 -27.80
N PRO A 288 -1.09 -6.14 -28.32
CA PRO A 288 -1.88 -5.05 -28.85
C PRO A 288 -2.24 -4.04 -27.75
N PRO A 289 -2.01 -2.72 -27.98
CA PRO A 289 -2.35 -1.68 -27.02
C PRO A 289 -3.86 -1.40 -27.03
N GLY A 290 -4.38 -1.10 -25.86
CA GLY A 290 -5.73 -0.59 -25.64
C GLY A 290 -5.73 0.90 -25.28
N ARG A 291 -6.66 1.30 -24.38
CA ARG A 291 -6.79 2.68 -23.91
C ARG A 291 -5.48 3.16 -23.27
N GLU A 292 -5.04 4.37 -23.63
CA GLU A 292 -3.79 4.99 -23.16
C GLU A 292 -2.54 4.11 -23.39
N ALA A 293 -2.60 3.26 -24.43
CA ALA A 293 -1.59 2.27 -24.79
C ALA A 293 -1.33 1.19 -23.71
N TYR A 294 -2.18 1.05 -22.70
CA TYR A 294 -2.14 -0.07 -21.78
C TYR A 294 -2.62 -1.36 -22.45
N PRO A 295 -2.08 -2.52 -22.09
CA PRO A 295 -2.59 -3.79 -22.58
C PRO A 295 -4.00 -4.07 -22.02
N GLY A 296 -4.79 -4.87 -22.72
CA GLY A 296 -6.18 -5.15 -22.37
C GLY A 296 -6.38 -5.80 -21.01
N ASP A 297 -5.35 -6.42 -20.45
CA ASP A 297 -5.36 -7.09 -19.16
C ASP A 297 -4.79 -6.25 -18.00
N VAL A 298 -4.60 -4.94 -18.17
CA VAL A 298 -4.09 -4.08 -17.10
C VAL A 298 -5.03 -4.01 -15.89
N PHE A 299 -6.33 -4.11 -16.09
CA PHE A 299 -7.29 -4.24 -14.99
C PHE A 299 -7.03 -5.53 -14.20
N TYR A 300 -6.84 -6.64 -14.89
CA TYR A 300 -6.54 -7.93 -14.29
C TYR A 300 -5.18 -7.94 -13.56
N LEU A 301 -4.19 -7.19 -14.02
CA LEU A 301 -2.93 -6.99 -13.33
C LEU A 301 -3.15 -6.53 -11.87
N HIS A 302 -3.93 -5.48 -11.70
CA HIS A 302 -4.18 -4.91 -10.37
C HIS A 302 -5.23 -5.70 -9.58
N SER A 303 -6.27 -6.23 -10.23
CA SER A 303 -7.31 -6.98 -9.54
C SER A 303 -6.79 -8.30 -8.96
N ARG A 304 -5.99 -9.06 -9.70
CA ARG A 304 -5.41 -10.31 -9.19
C ARG A 304 -4.40 -10.08 -8.06
N LEU A 305 -3.74 -8.92 -8.03
CA LEU A 305 -2.87 -8.52 -6.94
C LEU A 305 -3.68 -8.13 -5.70
N LEU A 306 -4.62 -7.21 -5.83
CA LEU A 306 -5.34 -6.61 -4.71
C LEU A 306 -6.36 -7.57 -4.08
N GLU A 307 -6.92 -8.50 -4.85
CA GLU A 307 -7.82 -9.55 -4.32
C GLU A 307 -7.11 -10.53 -3.36
N ARG A 308 -5.79 -10.55 -3.35
CA ARG A 308 -5.00 -11.35 -2.40
C ARG A 308 -5.03 -10.79 -0.99
N ALA A 309 -5.33 -9.50 -0.82
CA ALA A 309 -5.61 -8.90 0.49
C ALA A 309 -6.98 -9.37 0.99
N ALA A 310 -7.00 -9.98 2.17
CA ALA A 310 -8.20 -10.55 2.75
C ALA A 310 -8.08 -10.75 4.26
N LYS A 311 -9.21 -10.83 4.93
CA LYS A 311 -9.36 -11.36 6.29
C LYS A 311 -9.77 -12.83 6.17
N MET A 312 -9.01 -13.72 6.77
CA MET A 312 -9.29 -15.15 6.77
C MET A 312 -10.27 -15.51 7.90
N ASN A 313 -11.03 -16.57 7.69
CA ASN A 313 -11.91 -17.11 8.71
C ASN A 313 -11.14 -17.95 9.75
N GLU A 314 -11.85 -18.42 10.77
CA GLU A 314 -11.25 -19.17 11.89
C GLU A 314 -10.63 -20.50 11.45
N ASP A 315 -11.27 -21.20 10.51
CA ASP A 315 -10.76 -22.48 9.96
C ASP A 315 -9.43 -22.31 9.22
N ASN A 316 -9.15 -21.09 8.75
CA ASN A 316 -7.92 -20.72 8.06
C ASN A 316 -7.00 -19.82 8.90
N GLY A 317 -7.08 -19.91 10.24
CA GLY A 317 -6.15 -19.27 11.16
C GLY A 317 -6.45 -17.82 11.52
N SER A 318 -7.53 -17.22 11.03
CA SER A 318 -7.95 -15.84 11.32
C SER A 318 -6.94 -14.74 10.97
N GLY A 319 -5.93 -15.03 10.18
CA GLY A 319 -4.94 -14.06 9.73
C GLY A 319 -5.53 -13.02 8.78
N SER A 320 -4.78 -11.96 8.50
CA SER A 320 -5.20 -10.93 7.55
C SER A 320 -4.02 -10.34 6.78
N LEU A 321 -4.31 -9.90 5.56
CA LEU A 321 -3.45 -9.03 4.77
C LEU A 321 -4.28 -7.83 4.33
N THR A 322 -3.93 -6.66 4.82
CA THR A 322 -4.54 -5.38 4.47
C THR A 322 -3.71 -4.72 3.38
N ALA A 323 -4.33 -4.15 2.36
CA ALA A 323 -3.62 -3.48 1.28
C ALA A 323 -3.95 -1.99 1.22
N LEU A 324 -2.92 -1.16 1.18
CA LEU A 324 -3.00 0.27 0.89
C LEU A 324 -2.23 0.55 -0.39
N PRO A 325 -2.86 0.34 -1.56
CA PRO A 325 -2.26 0.75 -2.83
C PRO A 325 -2.26 2.27 -2.94
N VAL A 326 -1.22 2.79 -3.59
CA VAL A 326 -1.09 4.21 -3.92
C VAL A 326 -1.26 4.39 -5.42
N ILE A 327 -2.06 5.36 -5.81
CA ILE A 327 -2.20 5.82 -7.20
C ILE A 327 -1.86 7.31 -7.26
N GLU A 328 -1.02 7.66 -8.22
CA GLU A 328 -0.69 9.05 -8.53
C GLU A 328 -1.63 9.57 -9.61
N THR A 329 -2.31 10.68 -9.32
CA THR A 329 -3.12 11.41 -10.30
C THR A 329 -2.33 12.57 -10.91
N GLN A 330 -2.87 13.17 -11.96
CA GLN A 330 -2.40 14.41 -12.55
C GLN A 330 -3.55 15.41 -12.55
N ALA A 331 -3.31 16.61 -12.05
CA ALA A 331 -4.32 17.67 -11.94
C ALA A 331 -5.61 17.21 -11.21
N ASN A 332 -5.47 16.37 -10.17
CA ASN A 332 -6.57 15.76 -9.41
C ASN A 332 -7.56 14.94 -10.27
N ASP A 333 -7.18 14.51 -11.49
CA ASP A 333 -8.06 13.74 -12.37
C ASP A 333 -8.16 12.27 -11.92
N VAL A 334 -9.25 11.97 -11.21
CA VAL A 334 -9.60 10.60 -10.80
C VAL A 334 -10.34 9.82 -11.89
N SER A 335 -10.71 10.46 -13.00
CA SER A 335 -11.42 9.85 -14.13
C SER A 335 -10.48 9.18 -15.15
N ALA A 336 -9.18 9.33 -14.99
CA ALA A 336 -8.16 8.67 -15.80
C ALA A 336 -8.26 7.13 -15.71
N TYR A 337 -7.66 6.44 -16.66
CA TYR A 337 -7.88 5.00 -16.83
C TYR A 337 -7.42 4.16 -15.63
N ILE A 338 -6.19 4.32 -15.18
CA ILE A 338 -5.67 3.54 -14.05
C ILE A 338 -6.35 3.91 -12.73
N PRO A 339 -6.57 5.20 -12.37
CA PRO A 339 -7.33 5.57 -11.18
C PRO A 339 -8.71 4.92 -11.12
N THR A 340 -9.51 5.00 -12.18
CA THR A 340 -10.87 4.41 -12.21
C THR A 340 -10.85 2.91 -12.03
N ASN A 341 -9.89 2.22 -12.62
CA ASN A 341 -9.73 0.78 -12.45
C ASN A 341 -9.47 0.41 -10.98
N VAL A 342 -8.52 1.07 -10.33
CA VAL A 342 -8.13 0.75 -8.94
C VAL A 342 -9.23 1.16 -7.95
N ILE A 343 -9.91 2.28 -8.16
CA ILE A 343 -11.08 2.66 -7.35
C ILE A 343 -12.17 1.57 -7.38
N SER A 344 -12.39 0.94 -8.53
CA SER A 344 -13.39 -0.11 -8.66
C SER A 344 -12.98 -1.44 -7.98
N ILE A 345 -11.68 -1.72 -7.88
CA ILE A 345 -11.14 -2.93 -7.26
C ILE A 345 -11.12 -2.81 -5.73
N THR A 346 -10.89 -1.61 -5.19
CA THR A 346 -10.68 -1.37 -3.77
C THR A 346 -11.99 -1.19 -2.99
N ASP A 347 -11.91 -1.33 -1.67
CA ASP A 347 -13.02 -1.20 -0.73
C ASP A 347 -13.22 0.23 -0.23
N GLY A 348 -12.71 1.20 -0.96
CA GLY A 348 -12.76 2.61 -0.69
C GLY A 348 -11.47 3.33 -1.08
N GLN A 349 -11.47 4.63 -0.88
CA GLN A 349 -10.32 5.50 -1.20
C GLN A 349 -10.16 6.65 -0.22
N ILE A 350 -8.92 7.02 0.03
CA ILE A 350 -8.49 8.24 0.69
C ILE A 350 -7.99 9.18 -0.40
N PHE A 351 -8.77 10.20 -0.72
CA PHE A 351 -8.42 11.17 -1.75
C PHE A 351 -7.69 12.36 -1.15
N LEU A 352 -6.45 12.58 -1.59
CA LEU A 352 -5.62 13.71 -1.18
C LEU A 352 -5.67 14.79 -2.25
N GLU A 353 -6.09 15.98 -1.84
CA GLU A 353 -6.33 17.12 -2.72
C GLU A 353 -5.19 18.13 -2.62
N THR A 354 -4.70 18.58 -3.77
CA THR A 354 -3.58 19.52 -3.87
C THR A 354 -3.91 20.86 -3.24
N ASP A 355 -5.12 21.37 -3.45
CA ASP A 355 -5.54 22.67 -2.92
C ASP A 355 -5.58 22.67 -1.39
N LEU A 356 -6.08 21.60 -0.77
CA LEU A 356 -6.06 21.43 0.69
C LEU A 356 -4.63 21.39 1.23
N PHE A 357 -3.73 20.71 0.52
CA PHE A 357 -2.33 20.63 0.92
C PHE A 357 -1.65 21.99 0.96
N TYR A 358 -1.88 22.83 -0.06
CA TYR A 358 -1.32 24.18 -0.11
C TYR A 358 -1.98 25.16 0.84
N GLN A 359 -3.25 24.93 1.22
CA GLN A 359 -3.92 25.66 2.30
C GLN A 359 -3.42 25.29 3.70
N GLY A 360 -2.46 24.35 3.78
CA GLY A 360 -1.91 23.91 5.06
C GLY A 360 -2.78 22.89 5.81
N ILE A 361 -3.80 22.33 5.15
CA ILE A 361 -4.60 21.23 5.70
C ILE A 361 -3.84 19.93 5.43
N ARG A 362 -3.21 19.39 6.47
CA ARG A 362 -2.38 18.19 6.39
C ARG A 362 -2.73 17.24 7.54
N PRO A 363 -3.08 15.98 7.22
CA PRO A 363 -3.18 15.38 5.88
C PRO A 363 -4.27 16.04 5.03
N ALA A 364 -4.00 16.16 3.72
CA ALA A 364 -4.85 16.87 2.77
C ALA A 364 -6.06 16.02 2.30
N VAL A 365 -6.74 15.38 3.24
CA VAL A 365 -7.83 14.46 2.96
C VAL A 365 -9.08 15.20 2.54
N ASN A 366 -9.56 14.92 1.34
CA ASN A 366 -10.87 15.38 0.91
C ASN A 366 -11.96 14.45 1.49
N VAL A 367 -12.62 14.89 2.55
CA VAL A 367 -13.64 14.10 3.27
C VAL A 367 -14.86 13.76 2.40
N GLY A 368 -15.20 14.61 1.42
CA GLY A 368 -16.34 14.39 0.54
C GLY A 368 -16.11 13.28 -0.50
N LEU A 369 -14.89 13.19 -1.03
CA LEU A 369 -14.51 12.20 -2.05
C LEU A 369 -13.93 10.92 -1.44
N SER A 370 -13.55 10.94 -0.17
CA SER A 370 -12.97 9.80 0.52
C SER A 370 -14.07 8.93 1.13
N VAL A 371 -13.95 7.62 0.93
CA VAL A 371 -14.94 6.63 1.36
C VAL A 371 -14.25 5.37 1.87
N SER A 372 -14.73 4.83 2.99
CA SER A 372 -14.48 3.46 3.40
C SER A 372 -15.77 2.64 3.26
N ARG A 373 -15.76 1.60 2.43
CA ARG A 373 -16.93 0.72 2.24
C ARG A 373 -17.15 -0.20 3.44
N VAL A 374 -16.13 -0.46 4.23
CA VAL A 374 -16.24 -1.21 5.50
C VAL A 374 -16.83 -0.30 6.58
N GLY A 375 -16.42 0.94 6.61
CA GLY A 375 -16.98 1.96 7.49
C GLY A 375 -16.83 1.62 8.98
N SER A 376 -17.87 1.88 9.76
CA SER A 376 -17.85 1.74 11.22
C SER A 376 -17.64 0.30 11.72
N ALA A 377 -17.74 -0.72 10.87
CA ALA A 377 -17.37 -2.10 11.23
C ALA A 377 -15.85 -2.23 11.52
N ALA A 378 -15.05 -1.34 10.94
CA ALA A 378 -13.61 -1.24 11.16
C ALA A 378 -13.23 -0.27 12.30
N GLN A 379 -14.18 0.20 13.09
CA GLN A 379 -13.94 1.08 14.24
C GLN A 379 -14.18 0.36 15.56
N THR A 380 -13.43 0.78 16.58
CA THR A 380 -13.77 0.42 17.96
C THR A 380 -15.10 1.07 18.35
N LYS A 381 -15.79 0.48 19.33
CA LYS A 381 -17.05 1.06 19.85
C LYS A 381 -16.85 2.48 20.34
N ALA A 382 -15.73 2.76 21.02
CA ALA A 382 -15.39 4.10 21.50
C ALA A 382 -15.29 5.10 20.33
N MET A 383 -14.54 4.79 19.28
CA MET A 383 -14.39 5.67 18.13
C MET A 383 -15.74 5.88 17.41
N LYS A 384 -16.51 4.82 17.23
CA LYS A 384 -17.83 4.88 16.60
C LYS A 384 -18.79 5.81 17.35
N LYS A 385 -18.76 5.79 18.69
CA LYS A 385 -19.61 6.66 19.52
C LYS A 385 -19.27 8.13 19.33
N VAL A 386 -17.98 8.48 19.23
CA VAL A 386 -17.54 9.89 19.15
C VAL A 386 -17.48 10.42 17.72
N ALA A 387 -17.09 9.60 16.74
CA ALA A 387 -16.85 10.06 15.37
C ALA A 387 -18.09 10.04 14.47
N GLY A 388 -19.18 9.40 14.88
CA GLY A 388 -20.32 9.12 14.01
C GLY A 388 -21.00 10.35 13.36
N ARG A 389 -20.86 11.51 13.96
CA ARG A 389 -21.49 12.77 13.49
C ARG A 389 -20.56 13.66 12.68
N ILE A 390 -19.23 13.55 12.85
CA ILE A 390 -18.26 14.49 12.30
C ILE A 390 -18.31 14.53 10.79
N LYS A 391 -18.42 13.39 10.13
CA LYS A 391 -18.44 13.32 8.67
C LYS A 391 -19.62 14.13 8.07
N GLY A 392 -20.79 14.01 8.67
CA GLY A 392 -21.97 14.77 8.27
C GLY A 392 -21.81 16.28 8.53
N GLU A 393 -21.28 16.65 9.68
CA GLU A 393 -21.04 18.05 10.05
C GLU A 393 -20.00 18.70 9.13
N LEU A 394 -18.93 18.00 8.78
CA LEU A 394 -17.93 18.49 7.82
C LEU A 394 -18.46 18.59 6.38
N ALA A 395 -19.34 17.67 5.98
CA ALA A 395 -20.00 17.76 4.67
C ALA A 395 -20.87 19.01 4.57
N GLN A 396 -21.71 19.28 5.60
CA GLN A 396 -22.53 20.49 5.69
C GLN A 396 -21.66 21.76 5.74
N TYR A 397 -20.58 21.73 6.52
CA TYR A 397 -19.64 22.85 6.58
C TYR A 397 -19.07 23.20 5.20
N ARG A 398 -18.61 22.20 4.43
CA ARG A 398 -18.05 22.43 3.09
C ARG A 398 -19.07 23.04 2.14
N GLU A 399 -20.30 22.54 2.17
CA GLU A 399 -21.39 23.07 1.35
C GLU A 399 -21.68 24.52 1.71
N MET A 400 -21.83 24.82 3.00
CA MET A 400 -22.10 26.18 3.46
C MET A 400 -20.92 27.12 3.29
N ALA A 401 -19.68 26.66 3.44
CA ALA A 401 -18.48 27.46 3.20
C ALA A 401 -18.36 27.93 1.75
N ALA A 402 -18.78 27.11 0.78
CA ALA A 402 -18.84 27.49 -0.61
C ALA A 402 -19.87 28.62 -0.85
N PHE A 403 -21.06 28.57 -0.22
CA PHE A 403 -22.06 29.58 -0.30
C PHE A 403 -21.68 30.88 0.45
N ALA A 404 -21.00 30.76 1.57
CA ALA A 404 -20.58 31.91 2.40
C ALA A 404 -19.62 32.87 1.68
N GLN A 405 -18.92 32.42 0.65
CA GLN A 405 -18.06 33.28 -0.17
C GLN A 405 -18.85 34.28 -1.01
N PHE A 406 -20.15 34.03 -1.22
CA PHE A 406 -21.01 34.86 -2.08
C PHE A 406 -22.09 35.65 -1.34
N GLY A 407 -22.26 35.47 -0.02
CA GLY A 407 -23.31 36.08 0.79
C GLY A 407 -22.79 36.86 1.98
N SER A 408 -23.33 38.08 2.17
CA SER A 408 -22.94 38.96 3.28
C SER A 408 -23.73 38.77 4.57
N ASP A 409 -24.94 38.18 4.51
CA ASP A 409 -25.83 38.02 5.66
C ASP A 409 -26.11 36.52 5.90
N LEU A 410 -25.36 35.95 6.83
CA LEU A 410 -25.56 34.57 7.26
C LEU A 410 -26.40 34.52 8.54
N ASP A 411 -27.36 33.63 8.60
CA ASP A 411 -28.13 33.39 9.82
C ASP A 411 -27.25 32.81 10.94
N ALA A 412 -27.71 32.94 12.19
CA ALA A 412 -26.96 32.49 13.35
C ALA A 412 -26.68 30.97 13.36
N THR A 413 -27.51 30.17 12.69
CA THR A 413 -27.34 28.71 12.61
C THR A 413 -26.23 28.36 11.64
N THR A 414 -26.25 28.97 10.46
CA THR A 414 -25.19 28.80 9.45
C THR A 414 -23.84 29.29 9.99
N GLN A 415 -23.81 30.40 10.71
CA GLN A 415 -22.59 30.92 11.29
C GLN A 415 -22.01 29.99 12.38
N ARG A 416 -22.84 29.35 13.20
CA ARG A 416 -22.41 28.33 14.15
C ARG A 416 -21.84 27.11 13.43
N LEU A 417 -22.49 26.65 12.38
CA LEU A 417 -22.02 25.53 11.55
C LEU A 417 -20.63 25.81 10.96
N LEU A 418 -20.44 27.00 10.39
CA LEU A 418 -19.18 27.45 9.81
C LEU A 418 -18.07 27.54 10.87
N ASN A 419 -18.39 28.12 12.02
CA ASN A 419 -17.46 28.25 13.13
C ASN A 419 -17.02 26.87 13.67
N ARG A 420 -17.95 25.93 13.80
CA ARG A 420 -17.67 24.57 14.26
C ARG A 420 -16.89 23.77 13.24
N GLY A 421 -17.26 23.83 11.97
CA GLY A 421 -16.56 23.15 10.89
C GLY A 421 -15.12 23.60 10.71
N ALA A 422 -14.85 24.91 10.88
CA ALA A 422 -13.48 25.44 10.87
C ALA A 422 -12.63 24.84 11.99
N ARG A 423 -13.19 24.67 13.18
CA ARG A 423 -12.49 24.06 14.34
C ARG A 423 -12.27 22.56 14.14
N PHE A 424 -13.23 21.84 13.57
CA PHE A 424 -13.02 20.44 13.19
C PHE A 424 -11.92 20.28 12.14
N THR A 425 -11.90 21.16 11.14
CA THR A 425 -10.84 21.14 10.13
C THR A 425 -9.47 21.35 10.76
N GLU A 426 -9.36 22.27 11.71
CA GLU A 426 -8.11 22.50 12.44
C GLU A 426 -7.76 21.32 13.36
N LEU A 427 -8.74 20.74 14.07
CA LEU A 427 -8.55 19.59 14.94
C LEU A 427 -8.03 18.36 14.21
N LEU A 428 -8.47 18.15 12.97
CA LEU A 428 -8.08 17.00 12.15
C LEU A 428 -6.69 17.15 11.53
N LYS A 429 -6.10 18.35 11.55
CA LYS A 429 -4.70 18.52 11.16
C LYS A 429 -3.78 17.77 12.10
N GLN A 430 -2.75 17.20 11.54
CA GLN A 430 -1.77 16.42 12.29
C GLN A 430 -0.39 16.54 11.65
N SER A 431 0.62 16.74 12.48
CA SER A 431 2.01 16.79 12.02
C SER A 431 2.49 15.43 11.59
N GLN A 432 3.38 15.38 10.62
CA GLN A 432 4.08 14.16 10.22
C GLN A 432 4.91 13.62 11.40
N PHE A 433 5.09 12.32 11.48
CA PHE A 433 5.77 11.58 12.55
C PHE A 433 5.12 11.72 13.95
N SER A 434 3.85 12.01 13.97
CA SER A 434 3.09 12.21 15.22
C SER A 434 1.79 11.40 15.22
N PRO A 435 1.83 10.09 14.98
CA PRO A 435 0.62 9.27 15.06
C PRO A 435 0.08 9.26 16.51
N LEU A 436 -1.24 9.35 16.64
CA LEU A 436 -1.93 9.29 17.92
C LEU A 436 -2.51 7.90 18.16
N LYS A 437 -2.44 7.46 19.40
CA LYS A 437 -3.09 6.23 19.85
C LYS A 437 -4.62 6.36 19.76
N MET A 438 -5.31 5.25 19.57
CA MET A 438 -6.76 5.23 19.38
C MET A 438 -7.49 5.89 20.55
N GLU A 439 -7.12 5.59 21.80
CA GLU A 439 -7.71 6.19 23.01
C GLU A 439 -7.51 7.71 23.06
N GLU A 440 -6.37 8.20 22.61
CA GLU A 440 -6.08 9.63 22.54
C GLU A 440 -6.91 10.33 21.46
N GLN A 441 -7.05 9.69 20.28
CA GLN A 441 -7.92 10.20 19.23
C GLN A 441 -9.38 10.29 19.69
N VAL A 442 -9.88 9.28 20.39
CA VAL A 442 -11.24 9.26 20.95
C VAL A 442 -11.49 10.48 21.86
N VAL A 443 -10.54 10.77 22.74
CA VAL A 443 -10.64 11.91 23.67
C VAL A 443 -10.65 13.25 22.95
N VAL A 444 -9.75 13.43 21.99
CA VAL A 444 -9.64 14.67 21.22
C VAL A 444 -10.92 14.91 20.40
N ILE A 445 -11.41 13.87 19.75
CA ILE A 445 -12.64 13.94 18.95
C ILE A 445 -13.86 14.16 19.85
N TYR A 446 -13.90 13.52 21.01
CA TYR A 446 -14.93 13.75 22.02
C TYR A 446 -15.02 15.24 22.41
N ALA A 447 -13.89 15.88 22.68
CA ALA A 447 -13.84 17.29 22.99
C ALA A 447 -14.39 18.17 21.86
N GLY A 448 -14.03 17.86 20.61
CA GLY A 448 -14.56 18.58 19.44
C GLY A 448 -16.07 18.42 19.27
N VAL A 449 -16.57 17.18 19.31
CA VAL A 449 -17.99 16.87 19.10
C VAL A 449 -18.89 17.45 20.18
N ASN A 450 -18.42 17.51 21.42
CA ASN A 450 -19.19 18.04 22.54
C ASN A 450 -19.08 19.58 22.71
N GLY A 451 -18.48 20.29 21.75
CA GLY A 451 -18.50 21.76 21.70
C GLY A 451 -17.46 22.47 22.56
N TYR A 452 -16.51 21.75 23.17
CA TYR A 452 -15.46 22.36 23.99
C TYR A 452 -14.50 23.25 23.20
N LEU A 453 -14.47 23.11 21.88
CA LEU A 453 -13.67 23.94 20.99
C LEU A 453 -14.42 25.19 20.48
N ASP A 454 -15.75 25.21 20.58
CA ASP A 454 -16.58 26.26 19.99
C ASP A 454 -16.25 27.69 20.48
N PRO A 455 -15.93 27.93 21.77
CA PRO A 455 -15.53 29.25 22.26
C PRO A 455 -14.09 29.66 21.88
N LEU A 456 -13.26 28.74 21.41
CA LEU A 456 -11.83 28.99 21.15
C LEU A 456 -11.60 29.63 19.78
N PRO A 457 -10.63 30.54 19.64
CA PRO A 457 -10.10 30.90 18.31
C PRO A 457 -9.53 29.66 17.60
N VAL A 458 -9.67 29.63 16.29
CA VAL A 458 -9.20 28.48 15.47
C VAL A 458 -7.72 28.19 15.70
N GLU A 459 -6.90 29.21 15.86
CA GLU A 459 -5.45 29.13 16.06
C GLU A 459 -5.07 28.47 17.39
N ARG A 460 -5.99 28.46 18.36
CA ARG A 460 -5.77 27.85 19.68
C ARG A 460 -6.21 26.40 19.79
N VAL A 461 -6.91 25.86 18.78
CA VAL A 461 -7.43 24.49 18.78
C VAL A 461 -6.32 23.47 18.98
N ARG A 462 -5.19 23.62 18.30
CA ARG A 462 -4.05 22.73 18.45
C ARG A 462 -3.42 22.79 19.84
N ALA A 463 -3.24 23.99 20.39
CA ALA A 463 -2.71 24.16 21.74
C ALA A 463 -3.66 23.53 22.80
N PHE A 464 -4.97 23.61 22.58
CA PHE A 464 -5.97 22.94 23.42
C PHE A 464 -5.82 21.42 23.34
N GLU A 465 -5.68 20.86 22.13
CA GLU A 465 -5.48 19.42 21.92
C GLU A 465 -4.23 18.91 22.66
N ASP A 466 -3.10 19.56 22.43
CA ASP A 466 -1.81 19.17 23.02
C ASP A 466 -1.87 19.23 24.56
N GLY A 467 -2.46 20.28 25.09
CA GLY A 467 -2.61 20.45 26.55
C GLY A 467 -3.62 19.48 27.16
N LEU A 468 -4.73 19.20 26.49
CA LEU A 468 -5.71 18.21 26.93
C LEU A 468 -5.08 16.81 27.02
N LEU A 469 -4.36 16.40 26.00
CA LEU A 469 -3.67 15.10 25.98
C LEU A 469 -2.60 15.03 27.09
N ALA A 470 -1.83 16.10 27.30
CA ALA A 470 -0.85 16.17 28.37
C ALA A 470 -1.51 16.06 29.75
N ALA A 471 -2.61 16.76 29.95
CA ALA A 471 -3.38 16.71 31.23
C ALA A 471 -3.95 15.32 31.48
N LEU A 472 -4.50 14.66 30.48
CA LEU A 472 -5.06 13.30 30.63
C LEU A 472 -3.98 12.25 30.87
N ARG A 473 -2.84 12.33 30.18
CA ARG A 473 -1.71 11.44 30.41
C ARG A 473 -1.16 11.53 31.82
N SER A 474 -1.13 12.75 32.39
CA SER A 474 -0.56 13.02 33.71
C SER A 474 -1.55 12.78 34.83
N ASN A 475 -2.79 13.26 34.71
CA ASN A 475 -3.74 13.31 35.79
C ASN A 475 -4.83 12.23 35.75
N HIS A 476 -5.12 11.71 34.53
CA HIS A 476 -6.20 10.76 34.30
C HIS A 476 -5.78 9.60 33.36
N PRO A 477 -4.63 8.94 33.65
CA PRO A 477 -4.19 7.80 32.80
C PRO A 477 -5.17 6.63 32.87
N ASP A 478 -5.99 6.52 33.92
CA ASP A 478 -7.03 5.52 34.08
C ASP A 478 -8.12 5.62 33.01
N ILE A 479 -8.46 6.82 32.55
CA ILE A 479 -9.44 7.03 31.46
C ILE A 479 -8.90 6.48 30.15
N LEU A 480 -7.66 6.83 29.80
CA LEU A 480 -7.01 6.35 28.58
C LEU A 480 -6.85 4.83 28.62
N GLU A 481 -6.44 4.27 29.76
CA GLU A 481 -6.31 2.83 29.94
C GLU A 481 -7.66 2.11 29.81
N ALA A 482 -8.72 2.63 30.40
CA ALA A 482 -10.05 2.07 30.29
C ALA A 482 -10.53 2.01 28.84
N ILE A 483 -10.36 3.08 28.06
CA ILE A 483 -10.73 3.14 26.64
C ILE A 483 -9.87 2.16 25.84
N ARG A 484 -8.57 2.09 26.09
CA ARG A 484 -7.66 1.19 25.39
C ARG A 484 -8.03 -0.27 25.58
N THR A 485 -8.32 -0.66 26.83
CA THR A 485 -8.57 -2.05 27.23
C THR A 485 -9.96 -2.52 26.81
N SER A 486 -11.00 -1.71 27.10
CA SER A 486 -12.39 -2.05 26.76
C SER A 486 -12.70 -1.85 25.28
N ARG A 487 -11.96 -1.00 24.59
CA ARG A 487 -12.25 -0.51 23.24
C ARG A 487 -13.64 0.14 23.14
N ASP A 488 -14.19 0.53 24.26
CA ASP A 488 -15.50 1.17 24.38
C ASP A 488 -15.40 2.44 25.23
N LEU A 489 -16.41 3.28 25.14
CA LEU A 489 -16.65 4.42 26.00
C LEU A 489 -17.98 4.15 26.71
N ASP A 490 -17.92 3.40 27.81
CA ASP A 490 -19.08 3.13 28.64
C ASP A 490 -19.52 4.38 29.42
N ASP A 491 -20.70 4.32 30.04
CA ASP A 491 -21.26 5.47 30.73
C ASP A 491 -20.38 5.95 31.88
N ALA A 492 -19.72 5.04 32.62
CA ALA A 492 -18.84 5.37 33.71
C ALA A 492 -17.56 6.08 33.25
N THR A 493 -16.91 5.52 32.23
CA THR A 493 -15.71 6.12 31.60
C THR A 493 -16.07 7.42 30.90
N GLY A 494 -17.22 7.48 30.22
CA GLY A 494 -17.75 8.69 29.60
C GLY A 494 -17.99 9.82 30.57
N ALA A 495 -18.55 9.53 31.76
CA ALA A 495 -18.75 10.52 32.81
C ALA A 495 -17.42 11.06 33.36
N LYS A 496 -16.43 10.19 33.61
CA LYS A 496 -15.08 10.60 34.04
C LYS A 496 -14.40 11.46 32.96
N LEU A 497 -14.48 11.06 31.68
CA LEU A 497 -13.93 11.81 30.59
C LEU A 497 -14.57 13.21 30.48
N LYS A 498 -15.88 13.28 30.56
CA LYS A 498 -16.61 14.55 30.57
C LYS A 498 -16.09 15.48 31.64
N SER A 499 -16.01 15.00 32.90
CA SER A 499 -15.52 15.80 34.03
C SER A 499 -14.08 16.28 33.82
N ALA A 500 -13.22 15.42 33.34
CA ALA A 500 -11.82 15.77 33.07
C ALA A 500 -11.68 16.83 31.95
N VAL A 501 -12.44 16.69 30.87
CA VAL A 501 -12.42 17.64 29.73
C VAL A 501 -13.01 18.98 30.18
N GLU A 502 -14.10 18.99 30.92
CA GLU A 502 -14.71 20.23 31.48
C GLU A 502 -13.76 20.96 32.41
N ALA A 503 -13.08 20.24 33.30
CA ALA A 503 -12.09 20.82 34.20
C ALA A 503 -10.94 21.46 33.42
N TYR A 504 -10.41 20.76 32.41
CA TYR A 504 -9.35 21.29 31.59
C TYR A 504 -9.79 22.50 30.74
N ALA A 505 -10.97 22.44 30.13
CA ALA A 505 -11.49 23.54 29.33
C ALA A 505 -11.64 24.85 30.13
N LYS A 506 -12.05 24.76 31.41
CA LYS A 506 -12.14 25.93 32.32
C LYS A 506 -10.78 26.54 32.63
N THR A 507 -9.73 25.74 32.67
CA THR A 507 -8.37 26.23 32.98
C THR A 507 -7.64 26.76 31.74
N PHE A 508 -8.04 26.33 30.56
CA PHE A 508 -7.43 26.74 29.30
C PHE A 508 -7.94 28.08 28.76
N ALA A 509 -9.11 28.51 29.16
CA ALA A 509 -9.81 29.72 28.70
C ALA A 509 -9.02 31.03 28.90
#